data_8b077271e8de79c21c63584b72f12313
#
_entry.id   8b077271e8de79c21c63584b72f12313
#
_cell.length_a   1.000
_cell.length_b   1.000
_cell.length_c   1.000
_cell.angle_alpha   90.00
_cell.angle_beta   90.00
_cell.angle_gamma   90.00
#
_symmetry.space_group_name_H-M   'P 1'
#
loop_
_entity.id
_entity.type
_entity.pdbx_description
1 polymer ?
#
loop_
_entity_poly.entity_id
_entity_poly.type
_entity_poly.pdbx_seq_one_letter_code
_entity_poly.pdbx_strand_id
1 'polypeptide(L)'
;AKYPVVDSIYKLACDSYFDAIELTQIKDRDDREKVKKILQQAHMKVCYGAQPRILNTGLNPNDVDEDGRKKAEETLIEAIDEAEYLGAEGIAFLAGKWEEERKDQAYENLLKTTRNLCDYATDKGMFVELEVFDYDMEKKALIGPAPLAARFAADMRMTNNNFGLLVDLSHFPTTYETSRFVIRTLRPYITHFHIGNAVVKEGCEAYGDQHPRFGFPESANDTPELVDFFTVLKEEGFFSKKDPYVLSFEVKPWADEDGEIIIANTKRVINRAWAMVDE
;
A
#
# COMPACT_ATOMS: atom_id res chain seq x y z
N ALA A 1 20.00 9.07 0.83
CA ALA A 1 19.23 8.35 -0.21
C ALA A 1 20.08 8.33 -1.50
N LYS A 2 20.06 7.20 -2.21
CA LYS A 2 20.78 7.05 -3.51
C LYS A 2 20.19 8.00 -4.58
N TYR A 3 18.94 8.39 -4.38
CA TYR A 3 18.22 9.32 -5.26
C TYR A 3 17.63 10.47 -4.42
N PRO A 4 17.88 11.74 -4.78
CA PRO A 4 17.24 12.89 -4.14
C PRO A 4 15.71 12.82 -4.35
N VAL A 5 14.94 13.00 -3.28
CA VAL A 5 13.48 12.83 -3.33
C VAL A 5 12.82 13.80 -4.32
N VAL A 6 13.25 15.06 -4.33
CA VAL A 6 12.70 16.10 -5.20
C VAL A 6 12.92 15.75 -6.68
N ASP A 7 14.15 15.33 -7.03
CA ASP A 7 14.49 14.98 -8.42
C ASP A 7 13.73 13.74 -8.89
N SER A 8 13.55 12.75 -8.00
CA SER A 8 12.78 11.53 -8.31
C SER A 8 11.31 11.87 -8.57
N ILE A 9 10.70 12.68 -7.71
CA ILE A 9 9.30 13.09 -7.88
C ILE A 9 9.13 13.97 -9.13
N TYR A 10 10.09 14.87 -9.41
CA TYR A 10 10.06 15.68 -10.62
C TYR A 10 10.10 14.81 -11.90
N LYS A 11 10.96 13.80 -11.94
CA LYS A 11 11.04 12.86 -13.07
C LYS A 11 9.72 12.11 -13.29
N LEU A 12 9.13 11.60 -12.20
CA LEU A 12 7.84 10.90 -12.27
C LEU A 12 6.71 11.84 -12.70
N ALA A 13 6.70 13.07 -12.20
CA ALA A 13 5.71 14.08 -12.59
C ALA A 13 5.81 14.52 -14.05
N CYS A 14 6.99 14.39 -14.68
CA CYS A 14 7.20 14.65 -16.10
C CYS A 14 6.90 13.43 -16.99
N ASP A 15 6.68 12.27 -16.41
CA ASP A 15 6.44 11.03 -17.14
C ASP A 15 4.93 10.81 -17.35
N SER A 16 4.48 11.03 -18.58
CA SER A 16 3.06 10.93 -18.98
C SER A 16 2.44 9.54 -18.85
N TYR A 17 3.20 8.54 -18.42
CA TYR A 17 2.68 7.20 -18.10
C TYR A 17 1.91 7.19 -16.77
N PHE A 18 2.23 8.11 -15.85
CA PHE A 18 1.67 8.10 -14.52
C PHE A 18 0.62 9.20 -14.35
N ASP A 19 -0.59 8.82 -13.95
CA ASP A 19 -1.67 9.73 -13.55
C ASP A 19 -1.77 9.91 -12.02
N ALA A 20 -1.07 9.07 -11.27
CA ALA A 20 -1.01 9.11 -9.81
C ALA A 20 0.41 8.94 -9.30
N ILE A 21 0.67 9.43 -8.10
CA ILE A 21 1.92 9.22 -7.37
C ILE A 21 1.61 8.90 -5.91
N GLU A 22 2.35 7.95 -5.35
CA GLU A 22 2.29 7.64 -3.93
C GLU A 22 3.55 8.11 -3.23
N LEU A 23 3.37 8.90 -2.20
CA LEU A 23 4.45 9.50 -1.42
C LEU A 23 4.55 8.83 -0.05
N THR A 24 5.68 9.00 0.58
CA THR A 24 5.86 8.73 2.00
C THR A 24 6.49 9.94 2.69
N GLN A 25 6.84 9.81 3.95
CA GLN A 25 7.39 10.90 4.75
C GLN A 25 8.55 11.62 4.07
N ILE A 26 8.41 12.93 3.89
CA ILE A 26 9.47 13.83 3.45
C ILE A 26 9.92 14.67 4.66
N LYS A 27 11.04 14.28 5.29
CA LYS A 27 11.49 14.87 6.56
C LYS A 27 11.94 16.32 6.41
N ASP A 28 12.63 16.64 5.31
CA ASP A 28 13.10 17.98 5.04
C ASP A 28 11.96 18.91 4.63
N ARG A 29 11.84 20.07 5.30
CA ARG A 29 10.76 21.02 5.07
C ARG A 29 10.86 21.71 3.69
N ASP A 30 12.06 22.04 3.29
CA ASP A 30 12.28 22.75 2.01
C ASP A 30 12.01 21.79 0.83
N ASP A 31 12.39 20.52 0.97
CA ASP A 31 12.07 19.49 -0.03
C ASP A 31 10.55 19.23 -0.09
N ARG A 32 9.87 19.20 1.05
CA ARG A 32 8.40 19.08 1.12
C ARG A 32 7.70 20.22 0.40
N GLU A 33 8.18 21.46 0.57
CA GLU A 33 7.66 22.63 -0.13
C GLU A 33 7.88 22.55 -1.65
N LYS A 34 9.08 22.11 -2.10
CA LYS A 34 9.38 21.91 -3.53
C LYS A 34 8.49 20.83 -4.13
N VAL A 35 8.34 19.70 -3.44
CA VAL A 35 7.47 18.58 -3.87
C VAL A 35 6.02 19.05 -4.01
N LYS A 36 5.49 19.76 -3.02
CA LYS A 36 4.13 20.32 -3.10
C LYS A 36 3.94 21.16 -4.37
N LYS A 37 4.92 22.03 -4.70
CA LYS A 37 4.85 22.87 -5.91
C LYS A 37 4.91 22.05 -7.21
N ILE A 38 5.68 20.97 -7.24
CA ILE A 38 5.73 20.05 -8.38
C ILE A 38 4.37 19.39 -8.58
N LEU A 39 3.79 18.82 -7.51
CA LEU A 39 2.52 18.12 -7.55
C LEU A 39 1.35 19.02 -7.96
N GLN A 40 1.32 20.28 -7.47
CA GLN A 40 0.33 21.26 -7.87
C GLN A 40 0.34 21.58 -9.38
N GLN A 41 1.49 21.44 -10.03
CA GLN A 41 1.65 21.67 -11.47
C GLN A 41 1.37 20.42 -12.30
N ALA A 42 1.66 19.23 -11.72
CA ALA A 42 1.60 17.96 -12.44
C ALA A 42 0.18 17.46 -12.72
N HIS A 43 -0.83 17.95 -11.99
CA HIS A 43 -2.22 17.47 -12.09
C HIS A 43 -2.35 15.95 -11.88
N MET A 44 -1.51 15.39 -11.01
CA MET A 44 -1.53 13.99 -10.64
C MET A 44 -2.38 13.77 -9.39
N LYS A 45 -3.02 12.60 -9.31
CA LYS A 45 -3.60 12.11 -8.06
C LYS A 45 -2.47 11.80 -7.08
N VAL A 46 -2.60 12.27 -5.84
CA VAL A 46 -1.58 12.03 -4.80
C VAL A 46 -2.13 11.07 -3.76
N CYS A 47 -1.39 10.01 -3.51
CA CYS A 47 -1.60 9.06 -2.42
C CYS A 47 -0.45 9.16 -1.40
N TYR A 48 -0.64 8.66 -0.19
CA TYR A 48 0.37 8.74 0.85
C TYR A 48 0.48 7.43 1.64
N GLY A 49 1.63 6.77 1.52
CA GLY A 49 1.98 5.58 2.29
C GLY A 49 2.60 5.95 3.64
N ALA A 50 1.90 5.72 4.73
CA ALA A 50 2.39 5.92 6.09
C ALA A 50 3.07 4.68 6.69
N GLN A 51 3.08 3.54 5.98
CA GLN A 51 3.70 2.28 6.42
C GLN A 51 5.14 2.47 6.91
N PRO A 52 6.03 3.21 6.20
CA PRO A 52 7.41 3.41 6.67
C PRO A 52 7.51 4.15 8.01
N ARG A 53 6.53 4.98 8.38
CA ARG A 53 6.55 5.65 9.68
C ARG A 53 6.41 4.66 10.84
N ILE A 54 5.59 3.64 10.65
CA ILE A 54 5.38 2.55 11.63
C ILE A 54 6.55 1.56 11.59
N LEU A 55 6.90 1.08 10.39
CA LEU A 55 7.96 0.07 10.22
C LEU A 55 9.34 0.56 10.69
N ASN A 56 9.72 1.79 10.38
CA ASN A 56 11.03 2.34 10.73
C ASN A 56 11.15 2.69 12.22
N THR A 57 10.05 2.88 12.93
CA THR A 57 10.04 3.22 14.35
C THR A 57 9.75 2.04 15.26
N GLY A 58 9.26 0.93 14.69
CA GLY A 58 8.82 -0.24 15.44
C GLY A 58 7.55 0.01 16.27
N LEU A 59 6.82 1.09 15.98
CA LEU A 59 5.53 1.38 16.62
C LEU A 59 4.46 0.40 16.14
N ASN A 60 3.44 0.19 16.98
CA ASN A 60 2.41 -0.79 16.72
C ASN A 60 1.00 -0.19 16.92
N PRO A 61 0.22 0.00 15.83
CA PRO A 61 -1.14 0.57 15.92
C PRO A 61 -2.13 -0.29 16.70
N ASN A 62 -1.84 -1.58 16.85
CA ASN A 62 -2.62 -2.53 17.65
C ASN A 62 -1.93 -2.94 18.96
N ASP A 63 -0.98 -2.15 19.44
CA ASP A 63 -0.26 -2.46 20.66
C ASP A 63 -1.24 -2.68 21.81
N VAL A 64 -0.97 -3.72 22.59
CA VAL A 64 -1.75 -4.03 23.80
C VAL A 64 -1.35 -3.16 24.99
N ASP A 65 -0.18 -2.51 24.91
CA ASP A 65 0.19 -1.39 25.77
C ASP A 65 -0.40 -0.09 25.19
N GLU A 66 -1.25 0.56 25.99
CA GLU A 66 -1.97 1.76 25.55
C GLU A 66 -1.04 2.95 25.22
N ASP A 67 0.09 3.07 25.93
CA ASP A 67 1.06 4.14 25.64
C ASP A 67 1.79 3.90 24.32
N GLY A 68 2.11 2.64 24.01
CA GLY A 68 2.66 2.23 22.72
C GLY A 68 1.67 2.48 21.58
N ARG A 69 0.41 2.05 21.78
CA ARG A 69 -0.67 2.26 20.82
C ARG A 69 -0.89 3.74 20.50
N LYS A 70 -0.95 4.61 21.53
CA LYS A 70 -1.12 6.06 21.36
C LYS A 70 0.02 6.71 20.60
N LYS A 71 1.26 6.31 20.83
CA LYS A 71 2.40 6.81 20.06
C LYS A 71 2.30 6.45 18.58
N ALA A 72 1.83 5.24 18.26
CA ALA A 72 1.56 4.85 16.89
C ALA A 72 0.44 5.68 16.27
N GLU A 73 -0.66 5.89 17.00
CA GLU A 73 -1.78 6.73 16.56
C GLU A 73 -1.34 8.17 16.30
N GLU A 74 -0.59 8.80 17.22
CA GLU A 74 -0.05 10.16 17.07
C GLU A 74 0.85 10.26 15.81
N THR A 75 1.71 9.28 15.58
CA THR A 75 2.56 9.21 14.39
C THR A 75 1.75 9.12 13.09
N LEU A 76 0.63 8.41 13.11
CA LEU A 76 -0.27 8.31 11.96
C LEU A 76 -1.13 9.58 11.77
N ILE A 77 -1.49 10.28 12.83
CA ILE A 77 -2.11 11.62 12.78
C ILE A 77 -1.16 12.62 12.11
N GLU A 78 0.12 12.62 12.49
CA GLU A 78 1.12 13.44 11.80
C GLU A 78 1.27 13.08 10.31
N ALA A 79 1.06 11.79 9.96
CA ALA A 79 1.03 11.37 8.56
C ALA A 79 -0.17 11.95 7.80
N ILE A 80 -1.36 12.01 8.42
CA ILE A 80 -2.55 12.64 7.84
C ILE A 80 -2.29 14.14 7.58
N ASP A 81 -1.67 14.84 8.53
CA ASP A 81 -1.34 16.27 8.38
C ASP A 81 -0.33 16.51 7.24
N GLU A 82 0.69 15.67 7.11
CA GLU A 82 1.65 15.78 6.01
C GLU A 82 1.01 15.43 4.67
N ALA A 83 0.17 14.40 4.64
CA ALA A 83 -0.57 13.97 3.46
C ALA A 83 -1.50 15.10 2.95
N GLU A 84 -2.27 15.72 3.85
CA GLU A 84 -3.09 16.90 3.53
C GLU A 84 -2.25 18.05 2.97
N TYR A 85 -1.12 18.36 3.62
CA TYR A 85 -0.21 19.41 3.15
C TYR A 85 0.30 19.16 1.74
N LEU A 86 0.57 17.90 1.38
CA LEU A 86 1.05 17.49 0.06
C LEU A 86 -0.08 17.33 -0.98
N GLY A 87 -1.34 17.43 -0.56
CA GLY A 87 -2.51 17.30 -1.42
C GLY A 87 -2.94 15.87 -1.66
N ALA A 88 -2.57 14.94 -0.78
CA ALA A 88 -3.03 13.55 -0.86
C ALA A 88 -4.49 13.42 -0.42
N GLU A 89 -5.21 12.46 -1.01
CA GLU A 89 -6.62 12.18 -0.71
C GLU A 89 -6.82 11.32 0.54
N GLY A 90 -5.76 10.71 1.06
CA GLY A 90 -5.79 9.86 2.22
C GLY A 90 -4.41 9.33 2.60
N ILE A 91 -4.38 8.47 3.60
CA ILE A 91 -3.20 7.73 4.02
C ILE A 91 -3.46 6.23 3.97
N ALA A 92 -2.43 5.45 3.65
CA ALA A 92 -2.39 4.02 3.84
C ALA A 92 -1.43 3.66 4.98
N PHE A 93 -1.81 2.69 5.81
CA PHE A 93 -0.97 2.17 6.88
C PHE A 93 -1.18 0.66 7.04
N LEU A 94 -0.42 -0.01 7.89
CA LEU A 94 -0.53 -1.45 8.15
C LEU A 94 -0.83 -1.74 9.61
N ALA A 95 -1.41 -2.90 9.88
CA ALA A 95 -1.50 -3.45 11.23
C ALA A 95 -0.11 -3.85 11.73
N GLY A 96 0.12 -3.77 13.03
CA GLY A 96 1.36 -4.20 13.64
C GLY A 96 1.37 -5.68 14.02
N LYS A 97 2.47 -6.11 14.64
CA LYS A 97 2.65 -7.48 15.15
C LYS A 97 1.64 -7.81 16.25
N TRP A 98 1.44 -9.11 16.45
CA TRP A 98 0.47 -9.64 17.41
C TRP A 98 0.96 -10.95 18.04
N GLU A 99 0.34 -11.33 19.14
CA GLU A 99 0.54 -12.59 19.86
C GLU A 99 -0.79 -13.31 19.97
N GLU A 100 -0.79 -14.65 19.83
CA GLU A 100 -2.04 -15.45 19.78
C GLU A 100 -2.90 -15.26 21.04
N GLU A 101 -2.26 -15.25 22.22
CA GLU A 101 -2.95 -15.11 23.52
C GLU A 101 -3.62 -13.75 23.69
N ARG A 102 -3.20 -12.73 22.94
CA ARG A 102 -3.67 -11.36 23.03
C ARG A 102 -4.30 -10.84 21.73
N LYS A 103 -4.59 -11.74 20.79
CA LYS A 103 -5.09 -11.40 19.46
C LYS A 103 -6.37 -10.56 19.48
N ASP A 104 -7.34 -10.95 20.30
CA ASP A 104 -8.61 -10.22 20.41
C ASP A 104 -8.40 -8.81 20.96
N GLN A 105 -7.52 -8.64 21.95
CA GLN A 105 -7.17 -7.31 22.48
C GLN A 105 -6.46 -6.46 21.41
N ALA A 106 -5.51 -7.04 20.68
CA ALA A 106 -4.83 -6.36 19.59
C ALA A 106 -5.82 -5.95 18.47
N TYR A 107 -6.80 -6.80 18.16
CA TYR A 107 -7.84 -6.47 17.20
C TYR A 107 -8.70 -5.29 17.63
N GLU A 108 -9.19 -5.27 18.86
CA GLU A 108 -9.96 -4.14 19.41
C GLU A 108 -9.14 -2.85 19.48
N ASN A 109 -7.85 -2.95 19.81
CA ASN A 109 -6.95 -1.81 19.82
C ASN A 109 -6.72 -1.25 18.41
N LEU A 110 -6.59 -2.12 17.40
CA LEU A 110 -6.50 -1.68 16.01
C LEU A 110 -7.78 -0.98 15.56
N LEU A 111 -8.96 -1.54 15.89
CA LEU A 111 -10.24 -0.87 15.61
C LEU A 111 -10.30 0.53 16.24
N LYS A 112 -9.89 0.65 17.51
CA LYS A 112 -9.84 1.93 18.22
C LYS A 112 -8.94 2.94 17.53
N THR A 113 -7.69 2.55 17.24
CA THR A 113 -6.74 3.41 16.51
C THR A 113 -7.29 3.82 15.16
N THR A 114 -7.78 2.88 14.37
CA THR A 114 -8.27 3.16 13.01
C THR A 114 -9.49 4.07 13.03
N ARG A 115 -10.42 3.91 13.98
CA ARG A 115 -11.56 4.82 14.15
C ARG A 115 -11.12 6.25 14.44
N ASN A 116 -10.17 6.42 15.37
CA ASN A 116 -9.63 7.74 15.70
C ASN A 116 -8.95 8.40 14.49
N LEU A 117 -8.22 7.64 13.70
CA LEU A 117 -7.62 8.14 12.44
C LEU A 117 -8.70 8.54 11.43
N CYS A 118 -9.72 7.72 11.25
CA CYS A 118 -10.84 8.02 10.34
C CYS A 118 -11.62 9.27 10.77
N ASP A 119 -11.89 9.41 12.07
CA ASP A 119 -12.57 10.58 12.63
C ASP A 119 -11.75 11.85 12.38
N TYR A 120 -10.44 11.80 12.67
CA TYR A 120 -9.53 12.91 12.39
C TYR A 120 -9.43 13.26 10.90
N ALA A 121 -9.39 12.25 10.03
CA ALA A 121 -9.32 12.41 8.58
C ALA A 121 -10.63 12.95 7.99
N THR A 122 -11.78 12.67 8.61
CA THR A 122 -13.11 13.14 8.15
C THR A 122 -13.19 14.65 8.06
N ASP A 123 -12.67 15.38 9.06
CA ASP A 123 -12.67 16.84 9.07
C ASP A 123 -11.83 17.45 7.94
N LYS A 124 -10.93 16.67 7.37
CA LYS A 124 -10.06 17.02 6.25
C LYS A 124 -10.57 16.50 4.89
N GLY A 125 -11.67 15.74 4.89
CA GLY A 125 -12.21 15.09 3.69
C GLY A 125 -11.34 13.98 3.15
N MET A 126 -10.54 13.34 4.01
CA MET A 126 -9.54 12.34 3.64
C MET A 126 -9.98 10.92 3.96
N PHE A 127 -9.43 9.97 3.21
CA PHE A 127 -9.57 8.52 3.42
C PHE A 127 -8.46 7.96 4.32
N VAL A 128 -8.78 6.85 4.98
CA VAL A 128 -7.82 6.02 5.71
C VAL A 128 -7.90 4.60 5.17
N GLU A 129 -6.77 4.06 4.73
CA GLU A 129 -6.67 2.74 4.13
C GLU A 129 -5.78 1.84 4.99
N LEU A 130 -6.24 0.62 5.24
CA LEU A 130 -5.40 -0.41 5.83
C LEU A 130 -4.88 -1.33 4.73
N GLU A 131 -3.57 -1.47 4.65
CA GLU A 131 -2.94 -2.42 3.76
C GLU A 131 -2.89 -3.82 4.39
N VAL A 132 -3.22 -4.83 3.57
CA VAL A 132 -3.25 -6.24 3.98
C VAL A 132 -1.87 -6.86 3.74
N PHE A 133 -1.19 -7.30 4.82
CA PHE A 133 0.18 -7.83 4.79
C PHE A 133 0.25 -9.32 5.13
N ASP A 134 1.47 -9.90 5.07
CA ASP A 134 1.75 -11.23 5.57
C ASP A 134 1.51 -11.33 7.09
N TYR A 135 1.08 -12.50 7.55
CA TYR A 135 0.79 -12.73 8.97
C TYR A 135 1.79 -13.66 9.67
N ASP A 136 2.67 -14.34 8.93
CA ASP A 136 3.60 -15.32 9.49
C ASP A 136 5.02 -15.30 8.90
N MET A 137 5.23 -14.59 7.79
CA MET A 137 6.50 -14.61 7.06
C MET A 137 7.50 -13.55 7.55
N GLU A 138 7.21 -12.27 7.31
CA GLU A 138 8.14 -11.16 7.59
C GLU A 138 7.54 -10.09 8.49
N LYS A 139 6.48 -9.42 8.04
CA LYS A 139 5.82 -8.35 8.82
C LYS A 139 5.04 -8.94 9.98
N LYS A 140 4.44 -10.13 9.80
CA LYS A 140 3.63 -10.81 10.82
C LYS A 140 2.55 -9.89 11.36
N ALA A 141 1.87 -9.21 10.42
CA ALA A 141 0.84 -8.24 10.72
C ALA A 141 -0.44 -8.93 11.21
N LEU A 142 -1.16 -8.30 12.14
CA LEU A 142 -2.41 -8.82 12.67
C LEU A 142 -3.46 -9.04 11.56
N ILE A 143 -3.53 -8.10 10.60
CA ILE A 143 -4.45 -8.22 9.46
C ILE A 143 -3.66 -8.70 8.24
N GLY A 144 -3.77 -10.00 7.96
CA GLY A 144 -3.08 -10.70 6.89
C GLY A 144 -4.05 -11.41 5.94
N PRO A 145 -4.71 -12.51 6.36
CA PRO A 145 -5.59 -13.26 5.44
C PRO A 145 -6.85 -12.47 5.09
N ALA A 146 -7.30 -12.62 3.84
CA ALA A 146 -8.45 -11.90 3.31
C ALA A 146 -9.74 -12.04 4.15
N PRO A 147 -10.12 -13.20 4.72
CA PRO A 147 -11.29 -13.27 5.59
C PRO A 147 -11.21 -12.39 6.84
N LEU A 148 -10.04 -12.30 7.46
CA LEU A 148 -9.84 -11.43 8.62
C LEU A 148 -9.85 -9.95 8.23
N ALA A 149 -9.24 -9.61 7.10
CA ALA A 149 -9.29 -8.26 6.54
C ALA A 149 -10.72 -7.83 6.18
N ALA A 150 -11.52 -8.73 5.60
CA ALA A 150 -12.93 -8.48 5.33
C ALA A 150 -13.75 -8.22 6.61
N ARG A 151 -13.52 -9.02 7.66
CA ARG A 151 -14.15 -8.81 8.96
C ARG A 151 -13.78 -7.44 9.54
N PHE A 152 -12.49 -7.11 9.55
CA PHE A 152 -12.00 -5.82 10.06
C PHE A 152 -12.63 -4.64 9.30
N ALA A 153 -12.66 -4.72 7.97
CA ALA A 153 -13.25 -3.68 7.14
C ALA A 153 -14.75 -3.55 7.35
N ALA A 154 -15.47 -4.67 7.55
CA ALA A 154 -16.88 -4.65 7.91
C ALA A 154 -17.12 -3.92 9.24
N ASP A 155 -16.35 -4.27 10.29
CA ASP A 155 -16.45 -3.65 11.61
C ASP A 155 -16.12 -2.14 11.55
N MET A 156 -15.14 -1.74 10.73
CA MET A 156 -14.81 -0.32 10.50
C MET A 156 -15.94 0.42 9.78
N ARG A 157 -16.47 -0.16 8.70
CA ARG A 157 -17.54 0.45 7.88
C ARG A 157 -18.88 0.61 8.62
N MET A 158 -19.06 -0.01 9.76
CA MET A 158 -20.22 0.24 10.61
C MET A 158 -20.27 1.68 11.14
N THR A 159 -19.12 2.33 11.29
CA THR A 159 -19.00 3.68 11.87
C THR A 159 -18.31 4.69 10.96
N ASN A 160 -17.39 4.26 10.10
CA ASN A 160 -16.52 5.15 9.34
C ASN A 160 -16.57 4.83 7.84
N ASN A 161 -17.28 5.67 7.07
CA ASN A 161 -17.42 5.49 5.62
C ASN A 161 -16.16 5.86 4.83
N ASN A 162 -15.24 6.61 5.46
CA ASN A 162 -13.95 7.02 4.89
C ASN A 162 -12.82 6.01 5.17
N PHE A 163 -13.17 4.75 5.44
CA PHE A 163 -12.22 3.64 5.57
C PHE A 163 -12.25 2.74 4.35
N GLY A 164 -11.09 2.22 3.93
CA GLY A 164 -10.93 1.24 2.87
C GLY A 164 -9.77 0.29 3.10
N LEU A 165 -9.61 -0.65 2.17
CA LEU A 165 -8.47 -1.57 2.14
C LEU A 165 -7.60 -1.28 0.92
N LEU A 166 -6.30 -1.24 1.15
CA LEU A 166 -5.28 -1.32 0.12
C LEU A 166 -4.85 -2.78 -0.04
N VAL A 167 -4.83 -3.26 -1.26
CA VAL A 167 -4.52 -4.66 -1.60
C VAL A 167 -3.35 -4.71 -2.55
N ASP A 168 -2.27 -5.40 -2.16
CA ASP A 168 -1.06 -5.57 -2.96
C ASP A 168 -0.94 -7.00 -3.48
N LEU A 169 -0.72 -7.12 -4.79
CA LEU A 169 -0.45 -8.40 -5.44
C LEU A 169 0.79 -9.10 -4.86
N SER A 170 1.80 -8.35 -4.39
CA SER A 170 3.01 -8.93 -3.79
C SER A 170 2.73 -9.72 -2.51
N HIS A 171 1.62 -9.42 -1.81
CA HIS A 171 1.26 -10.08 -0.57
C HIS A 171 0.45 -11.37 -0.75
N PHE A 172 -0.10 -11.65 -1.94
CA PHE A 172 -0.88 -12.89 -2.15
C PHE A 172 -0.02 -14.16 -1.99
N PRO A 173 1.20 -14.23 -2.55
CA PRO A 173 2.06 -15.38 -2.28
C PRO A 173 2.47 -15.49 -0.80
N THR A 174 2.60 -14.37 -0.08
CA THR A 174 2.99 -14.35 1.34
C THR A 174 1.85 -14.69 2.30
N THR A 175 0.60 -14.56 1.85
CA THR A 175 -0.61 -15.00 2.57
C THR A 175 -1.14 -16.34 2.07
N TYR A 176 -0.47 -16.95 1.07
CA TYR A 176 -0.85 -18.23 0.45
C TYR A 176 -2.22 -18.19 -0.23
N GLU A 177 -2.62 -17.03 -0.73
CA GLU A 177 -3.92 -16.78 -1.32
C GLU A 177 -3.80 -16.51 -2.83
N THR A 178 -4.91 -16.67 -3.56
CA THR A 178 -4.98 -16.39 -5.00
C THR A 178 -5.66 -15.04 -5.26
N SER A 179 -5.35 -14.39 -6.39
CA SER A 179 -5.98 -13.13 -6.82
C SER A 179 -7.50 -13.22 -6.73
N ARG A 180 -8.08 -14.29 -7.28
CA ARG A 180 -9.55 -14.51 -7.29
C ARG A 180 -10.15 -14.58 -5.89
N PHE A 181 -9.51 -15.29 -4.98
CA PHE A 181 -9.98 -15.43 -3.61
C PHE A 181 -9.92 -14.07 -2.87
N VAL A 182 -8.78 -13.42 -2.90
CA VAL A 182 -8.57 -12.13 -2.20
C VAL A 182 -9.50 -11.06 -2.75
N ILE A 183 -9.50 -10.83 -4.06
CA ILE A 183 -10.27 -9.76 -4.68
C ILE A 183 -11.77 -9.94 -4.45
N ARG A 184 -12.31 -11.17 -4.61
CA ARG A 184 -13.73 -11.43 -4.36
C ARG A 184 -14.11 -11.27 -2.89
N THR A 185 -13.27 -11.74 -1.97
CA THR A 185 -13.53 -11.65 -0.54
C THR A 185 -13.52 -10.19 -0.06
N LEU A 186 -12.59 -9.38 -0.58
CA LEU A 186 -12.39 -7.99 -0.16
C LEU A 186 -13.13 -6.96 -1.01
N ARG A 187 -13.77 -7.38 -2.12
CA ARG A 187 -14.39 -6.50 -3.13
C ARG A 187 -15.17 -5.30 -2.58
N PRO A 188 -16.01 -5.42 -1.54
CA PRO A 188 -16.78 -4.26 -1.04
C PRO A 188 -15.95 -3.19 -0.34
N TYR A 189 -14.70 -3.50 0.01
CA TYR A 189 -13.87 -2.69 0.88
C TYR A 189 -12.62 -2.13 0.20
N ILE A 190 -12.25 -2.67 -0.98
CA ILE A 190 -11.04 -2.24 -1.70
C ILE A 190 -11.21 -0.84 -2.23
N THR A 191 -10.24 0.01 -1.98
CA THR A 191 -10.16 1.40 -2.46
C THR A 191 -8.90 1.69 -3.26
N HIS A 192 -7.84 0.89 -3.10
CA HIS A 192 -6.54 1.07 -3.72
C HIS A 192 -5.86 -0.27 -3.99
N PHE A 193 -5.07 -0.33 -5.06
CA PHE A 193 -4.29 -1.50 -5.43
C PHE A 193 -2.82 -1.17 -5.55
N HIS A 194 -1.99 -2.05 -5.02
CA HIS A 194 -0.58 -2.14 -5.35
C HIS A 194 -0.29 -3.34 -6.23
N ILE A 195 0.71 -3.22 -7.08
CA ILE A 195 1.30 -4.32 -7.82
C ILE A 195 2.79 -4.34 -7.58
N GLY A 196 3.23 -5.42 -7.01
CA GLY A 196 4.60 -5.66 -6.65
C GLY A 196 4.97 -7.13 -6.80
N ASN A 197 6.12 -7.48 -6.29
CA ASN A 197 6.68 -8.81 -6.37
C ASN A 197 7.30 -9.21 -5.04
N ALA A 198 7.34 -10.50 -4.75
CA ALA A 198 7.94 -11.06 -3.55
C ALA A 198 8.72 -12.33 -3.88
N VAL A 199 9.68 -12.70 -3.04
CA VAL A 199 10.36 -13.99 -3.08
C VAL A 199 9.94 -14.78 -1.85
N VAL A 200 9.16 -15.83 -2.05
CA VAL A 200 8.63 -16.67 -0.96
C VAL A 200 9.41 -17.96 -0.75
N LYS A 201 10.44 -18.21 -1.56
CA LYS A 201 11.32 -19.36 -1.44
C LYS A 201 12.42 -19.08 -0.44
N GLU A 202 12.38 -19.75 0.70
CA GLU A 202 13.36 -19.58 1.78
C GLU A 202 14.79 -19.83 1.29
N GLY A 203 15.73 -19.02 1.79
CA GLY A 203 17.16 -19.09 1.43
C GLY A 203 17.51 -18.45 0.08
N CYS A 204 16.54 -17.93 -0.67
CA CYS A 204 16.80 -17.18 -1.90
C CYS A 204 17.03 -15.69 -1.60
N GLU A 205 17.71 -15.03 -2.54
CA GLU A 205 17.94 -13.59 -2.51
C GLU A 205 16.60 -12.84 -2.53
N ALA A 206 16.50 -11.71 -1.84
CA ALA A 206 15.29 -10.93 -1.66
C ALA A 206 14.10 -11.69 -1.03
N TYR A 207 14.37 -12.75 -0.24
CA TYR A 207 13.31 -13.47 0.48
C TYR A 207 12.49 -12.54 1.37
N GLY A 208 11.16 -12.72 1.33
CA GLY A 208 10.18 -11.94 2.07
C GLY A 208 9.54 -10.83 1.21
N ASP A 209 9.00 -9.84 1.90
CA ASP A 209 8.32 -8.69 1.35
C ASP A 209 9.33 -7.58 0.97
N GLN A 210 10.16 -7.89 -0.04
CA GLN A 210 11.26 -7.01 -0.47
C GLN A 210 10.99 -6.26 -1.76
N HIS A 211 9.87 -6.52 -2.41
CA HIS A 211 9.42 -5.88 -3.65
C HIS A 211 10.47 -5.78 -4.77
N PRO A 212 11.20 -6.88 -5.10
CA PRO A 212 12.13 -6.84 -6.22
C PRO A 212 11.37 -6.65 -7.54
N ARG A 213 12.10 -6.29 -8.60
CA ARG A 213 11.50 -6.12 -9.94
C ARG A 213 10.77 -7.37 -10.43
N PHE A 214 9.81 -7.20 -11.32
CA PHE A 214 9.24 -8.31 -12.07
C PHE A 214 10.34 -9.05 -12.88
N GLY A 215 10.25 -10.38 -12.90
CA GLY A 215 11.28 -11.25 -13.48
C GLY A 215 12.56 -11.34 -12.63
N PHE A 216 12.51 -11.00 -11.34
CA PHE A 216 13.60 -11.28 -10.41
C PHE A 216 13.72 -12.80 -10.19
N PRO A 217 14.95 -13.35 -10.02
CA PRO A 217 15.12 -14.80 -9.81
C PRO A 217 14.32 -15.33 -8.63
N GLU A 218 13.63 -16.46 -8.83
CA GLU A 218 12.82 -17.14 -7.81
C GLU A 218 11.67 -16.31 -7.22
N SER A 219 11.33 -15.19 -7.84
CA SER A 219 10.20 -14.37 -7.42
C SER A 219 8.85 -14.94 -7.85
N ALA A 220 7.79 -14.54 -7.13
CA ALA A 220 6.46 -15.11 -7.28
C ALA A 220 5.64 -14.48 -8.41
N ASN A 221 5.89 -13.21 -8.73
CA ASN A 221 5.06 -12.46 -9.68
C ASN A 221 5.86 -12.03 -10.92
N ASP A 222 5.29 -12.27 -12.09
CA ASP A 222 5.73 -11.75 -13.38
C ASP A 222 4.49 -11.56 -14.29
N THR A 223 4.68 -11.50 -15.59
CA THR A 223 3.60 -11.29 -16.57
C THR A 223 2.40 -12.22 -16.38
N PRO A 224 2.54 -13.56 -16.17
CA PRO A 224 1.39 -14.45 -16.00
C PRO A 224 0.52 -14.11 -14.78
N GLU A 225 1.15 -13.80 -13.64
CA GLU A 225 0.45 -13.45 -12.40
C GLU A 225 -0.27 -12.11 -12.52
N LEU A 226 0.33 -11.14 -13.24
CA LEU A 226 -0.33 -9.88 -13.57
C LEU A 226 -1.52 -10.08 -14.51
N VAL A 227 -1.44 -10.98 -15.49
CA VAL A 227 -2.57 -11.31 -16.37
C VAL A 227 -3.73 -11.89 -15.54
N ASP A 228 -3.45 -12.84 -14.63
CA ASP A 228 -4.45 -13.40 -13.72
C ASP A 228 -5.09 -12.30 -12.86
N PHE A 229 -4.26 -11.45 -12.24
CA PHE A 229 -4.72 -10.35 -11.40
C PHE A 229 -5.62 -9.37 -12.17
N PHE A 230 -5.19 -8.90 -13.32
CA PHE A 230 -5.98 -7.98 -14.15
C PHE A 230 -7.26 -8.61 -14.69
N THR A 231 -7.23 -9.89 -15.04
CA THR A 231 -8.42 -10.63 -15.45
C THR A 231 -9.46 -10.64 -14.32
N VAL A 232 -9.03 -10.94 -13.10
CA VAL A 232 -9.91 -10.93 -11.93
C VAL A 232 -10.43 -9.52 -11.64
N LEU A 233 -9.59 -8.48 -11.70
CA LEU A 233 -10.04 -7.10 -11.52
C LEU A 233 -11.10 -6.69 -12.55
N LYS A 234 -10.94 -7.12 -13.81
CA LYS A 234 -11.92 -6.89 -14.87
C LYS A 234 -13.24 -7.61 -14.60
N GLU A 235 -13.19 -8.90 -14.26
CA GLU A 235 -14.37 -9.70 -13.94
C GLU A 235 -15.18 -9.11 -12.76
N GLU A 236 -14.48 -8.58 -11.76
CA GLU A 236 -15.07 -8.01 -10.56
C GLU A 236 -15.46 -6.52 -10.71
N GLY A 237 -15.25 -5.93 -11.90
CA GLY A 237 -15.73 -4.61 -12.27
C GLY A 237 -14.92 -3.44 -11.71
N PHE A 238 -13.61 -3.64 -11.45
CA PHE A 238 -12.73 -2.58 -10.95
C PHE A 238 -12.23 -1.62 -12.04
N PHE A 239 -12.40 -1.94 -13.32
CA PHE A 239 -11.99 -1.05 -14.41
C PHE A 239 -13.10 -0.05 -14.76
N SER A 240 -13.09 1.09 -14.08
CA SER A 240 -14.01 2.19 -14.32
C SER A 240 -13.29 3.34 -15.03
N LYS A 241 -13.84 3.78 -16.17
CA LYS A 241 -13.31 4.96 -16.88
C LYS A 241 -13.74 6.28 -16.23
N LYS A 242 -14.83 6.26 -15.48
CA LYS A 242 -15.41 7.47 -14.88
C LYS A 242 -14.76 7.79 -13.53
N ASP A 243 -14.46 6.75 -12.77
CA ASP A 243 -13.85 6.85 -11.44
C ASP A 243 -12.86 5.68 -11.31
N PRO A 244 -11.66 5.85 -11.85
CA PRO A 244 -10.65 4.79 -11.85
C PRO A 244 -10.04 4.62 -10.46
N TYR A 245 -9.86 3.37 -10.06
CA TYR A 245 -9.06 3.03 -8.89
C TYR A 245 -7.59 3.36 -9.12
N VAL A 246 -6.88 3.71 -8.06
CA VAL A 246 -5.43 3.82 -8.12
C VAL A 246 -4.82 2.43 -8.16
N LEU A 247 -3.84 2.27 -9.04
CA LEU A 247 -2.99 1.09 -9.16
C LEU A 247 -1.54 1.55 -9.12
N SER A 248 -0.89 1.41 -7.98
CA SER A 248 0.49 1.83 -7.77
C SER A 248 1.49 0.72 -8.03
N PHE A 249 2.65 1.07 -8.59
CA PHE A 249 3.80 0.17 -8.63
C PHE A 249 4.49 0.15 -7.27
N GLU A 250 4.66 -1.01 -6.69
CA GLU A 250 5.49 -1.16 -5.50
C GLU A 250 6.66 -2.11 -5.79
N VAL A 251 7.65 -1.59 -6.49
CA VAL A 251 8.89 -2.27 -6.79
C VAL A 251 10.07 -1.36 -6.48
N LYS A 252 11.15 -1.95 -5.97
CA LYS A 252 12.40 -1.22 -5.69
C LYS A 252 13.59 -1.89 -6.37
N PRO A 253 14.61 -1.10 -6.75
CA PRO A 253 15.87 -1.65 -7.22
C PRO A 253 16.51 -2.52 -6.15
N TRP A 254 17.01 -3.70 -6.53
CA TRP A 254 17.77 -4.58 -5.67
C TRP A 254 19.27 -4.37 -5.86
N ALA A 255 20.03 -4.31 -4.77
CA ALA A 255 21.48 -4.13 -4.76
C ALA A 255 21.94 -2.91 -5.60
N ASP A 256 22.60 -3.13 -6.72
CA ASP A 256 23.13 -2.11 -7.63
C ASP A 256 22.25 -1.83 -8.86
N GLU A 257 21.04 -2.42 -8.90
CA GLU A 257 20.09 -2.15 -9.98
C GLU A 257 19.75 -0.66 -10.09
N ASP A 258 19.54 -0.19 -11.33
CA ASP A 258 19.20 1.19 -11.64
C ASP A 258 17.69 1.43 -11.59
N GLY A 259 17.25 2.42 -10.82
CA GLY A 259 15.82 2.70 -10.60
C GLY A 259 15.06 3.07 -11.88
N GLU A 260 15.69 3.78 -12.84
CA GLU A 260 15.03 4.14 -14.09
C GLU A 260 14.83 2.90 -14.98
N ILE A 261 15.80 1.98 -14.95
CA ILE A 261 15.67 0.70 -15.66
C ILE A 261 14.56 -0.15 -15.04
N ILE A 262 14.43 -0.15 -13.70
CA ILE A 262 13.38 -0.91 -13.00
C ILE A 262 11.99 -0.32 -13.29
N ILE A 263 11.83 1.00 -13.31
CA ILE A 263 10.58 1.64 -13.74
C ILE A 263 10.24 1.24 -15.18
N ALA A 264 11.20 1.29 -16.09
CA ALA A 264 10.99 0.89 -17.48
C ALA A 264 10.66 -0.61 -17.63
N ASN A 265 11.28 -1.49 -16.81
CA ASN A 265 10.94 -2.90 -16.72
C ASN A 265 9.48 -3.08 -16.30
N THR A 266 9.08 -2.44 -15.20
CA THR A 266 7.73 -2.53 -14.65
C THR A 266 6.68 -2.08 -15.67
N LYS A 267 6.88 -0.95 -16.35
CA LYS A 267 6.00 -0.50 -17.43
C LYS A 267 5.85 -1.53 -18.56
N ARG A 268 6.96 -2.14 -18.98
CA ARG A 268 6.93 -3.18 -20.05
C ARG A 268 6.14 -4.41 -19.62
N VAL A 269 6.33 -4.86 -18.39
CA VAL A 269 5.63 -6.04 -17.85
C VAL A 269 4.13 -5.76 -17.74
N ILE A 270 3.75 -4.61 -17.18
CA ILE A 270 2.34 -4.22 -17.07
C ILE A 270 1.68 -4.07 -18.43
N ASN A 271 2.31 -3.34 -19.37
CA ASN A 271 1.75 -3.18 -20.72
C ASN A 271 1.57 -4.51 -21.43
N ARG A 272 2.52 -5.45 -21.25
CA ARG A 272 2.41 -6.79 -21.81
C ARG A 272 1.28 -7.58 -21.19
N ALA A 273 1.18 -7.57 -19.85
CA ALA A 273 0.10 -8.26 -19.14
C ALA A 273 -1.26 -7.69 -19.52
N TRP A 274 -1.39 -6.36 -19.56
CA TRP A 274 -2.62 -5.69 -19.97
C TRP A 274 -3.08 -6.08 -21.37
N ALA A 275 -2.15 -6.14 -22.33
CA ALA A 275 -2.44 -6.56 -23.70
C ALA A 275 -2.85 -8.03 -23.84
N MET A 276 -2.64 -8.84 -22.81
CA MET A 276 -3.02 -10.27 -22.78
C MET A 276 -4.34 -10.52 -22.05
N VAL A 277 -4.91 -9.51 -21.39
CA VAL A 277 -6.24 -9.62 -20.79
C VAL A 277 -7.29 -9.59 -21.89
N ASP A 278 -8.02 -10.69 -22.04
CA ASP A 278 -9.07 -10.80 -23.07
C ASP A 278 -10.11 -9.67 -22.95
N GLU A 279 -10.61 -9.20 -24.10
CA GLU A 279 -11.63 -8.15 -24.21
C GLU A 279 -12.98 -8.54 -23.59
#